data_10b9e6a3e4c12cb771480f822d73ff48
#
_entry.id   10b9e6a3e4c12cb771480f822d73ff48
#
_cell.length_a   1.000
_cell.length_b   1.000
_cell.length_c   1.000
_cell.angle_alpha   90.00
_cell.angle_beta   90.00
_cell.angle_gamma   90.00
#
_symmetry.space_group_name_H-M   'P 1'
#
loop_
_entity.id
_entity.type
_entity.pdbx_description
1 polymer ?
#
loop_
_entity_poly.entity_id
_entity_poly.type
_entity_poly.pdbx_seq_one_letter_code
_entity_poly.pdbx_strand_id
1 'polypeptide(L)'
;MSCAFVPETAMRRREFISLIGSVAATWPLAARAQQPAMPVIGFINVARAKGYAPLLSAFLKGLSETGYVDGRNVAIEYRWAEEQSDRLPALVADVVHRQVAVIAATSTPAALAAKAATKTIPIVFTTASDPVQLGLVASLNRPGGNVTGVTQLNTEVMPKRLELMHELVPTATVIPLLVNPNSPNLADIVLRDSQAASAGRTKNEATKHNKNGVMHP
;
A
#
# COMPACT_ATOMS: atom_id res chain seq x y z
N MET A 1 -18.75 -55.15 -63.67
CA MET A 1 -19.02 -54.50 -62.39
C MET A 1 -17.99 -55.08 -61.39
N SER A 2 -16.93 -54.30 -61.12
CA SER A 2 -15.82 -54.78 -60.30
C SER A 2 -15.97 -54.12 -58.90
N CYS A 3 -16.23 -54.94 -57.88
CA CYS A 3 -16.29 -54.52 -56.48
C CYS A 3 -14.88 -54.36 -55.94
N ALA A 4 -14.48 -53.14 -55.64
CA ALA A 4 -13.20 -52.91 -54.97
C ALA A 4 -13.35 -53.19 -53.46
N PHE A 5 -12.57 -54.18 -52.99
CA PHE A 5 -12.46 -54.52 -51.55
C PHE A 5 -11.51 -53.59 -50.87
N VAL A 6 -12.04 -52.77 -49.90
CA VAL A 6 -11.24 -51.94 -49.06
C VAL A 6 -10.78 -52.76 -47.85
N PRO A 7 -9.48 -52.97 -47.60
CA PRO A 7 -9.03 -53.70 -46.42
C PRO A 7 -9.22 -52.82 -45.15
N GLU A 8 -10.02 -53.33 -44.24
CA GLU A 8 -10.19 -52.82 -42.88
C GLU A 8 -8.91 -53.14 -42.08
N THR A 9 -8.06 -52.11 -41.89
CA THR A 9 -6.83 -52.26 -41.09
C THR A 9 -7.21 -52.23 -39.61
N ALA A 10 -7.52 -53.42 -39.06
CA ALA A 10 -7.70 -53.59 -37.62
C ALA A 10 -6.38 -53.35 -36.90
N MET A 11 -6.33 -52.27 -36.15
CA MET A 11 -5.21 -51.82 -35.30
C MET A 11 -4.86 -52.94 -34.31
N ARG A 12 -3.64 -53.50 -34.37
CA ARG A 12 -3.23 -54.59 -33.48
C ARG A 12 -3.08 -54.10 -32.05
N ARG A 13 -3.57 -54.87 -31.07
CA ARG A 13 -3.52 -54.57 -29.63
C ARG A 13 -2.13 -54.11 -29.14
N ARG A 14 -1.07 -54.59 -29.76
CA ARG A 14 0.32 -54.20 -29.45
C ARG A 14 0.64 -52.75 -29.83
N GLU A 15 0.09 -52.23 -30.94
CA GLU A 15 0.31 -50.87 -31.39
C GLU A 15 -0.44 -49.88 -30.52
N PHE A 16 -1.61 -50.25 -30.03
CA PHE A 16 -2.39 -49.46 -29.08
C PHE A 16 -1.69 -49.32 -27.71
N ILE A 17 -1.10 -50.42 -27.21
CA ILE A 17 -0.36 -50.44 -25.94
C ILE A 17 0.94 -49.59 -26.03
N SER A 18 1.66 -49.66 -27.16
CA SER A 18 2.87 -48.85 -27.37
C SER A 18 2.58 -47.35 -27.50
N LEU A 19 1.45 -46.94 -28.08
CA LEU A 19 1.01 -45.56 -28.16
C LEU A 19 0.63 -44.99 -26.77
N ILE A 20 -0.04 -45.76 -25.92
CA ILE A 20 -0.38 -45.34 -24.55
C ILE A 20 0.86 -45.25 -23.65
N GLY A 21 1.81 -46.19 -23.82
CA GLY A 21 3.05 -46.18 -23.04
C GLY A 21 3.96 -44.99 -23.31
N SER A 22 3.99 -44.45 -24.53
CA SER A 22 4.79 -43.28 -24.88
C SER A 22 4.21 -41.94 -24.36
N VAL A 23 2.88 -41.85 -24.19
CA VAL A 23 2.23 -40.65 -23.62
C VAL A 23 2.40 -40.60 -22.10
N ALA A 24 2.42 -41.73 -21.40
CA ALA A 24 2.61 -41.76 -19.94
C ALA A 24 4.05 -41.42 -19.50
N ALA A 25 5.05 -41.56 -20.35
CA ALA A 25 6.44 -41.24 -20.02
C ALA A 25 6.77 -39.73 -20.08
N THR A 26 5.94 -38.92 -20.76
CA THR A 26 6.13 -37.44 -20.86
C THR A 26 5.39 -36.64 -19.78
N TRP A 27 4.46 -37.29 -19.05
CA TRP A 27 3.66 -36.66 -18.01
C TRP A 27 4.47 -36.07 -16.82
N PRO A 28 5.49 -36.75 -16.27
CA PRO A 28 6.25 -36.22 -15.14
C PRO A 28 7.19 -35.07 -15.51
N LEU A 29 7.53 -34.88 -16.78
CA LEU A 29 8.36 -33.75 -17.22
C LEU A 29 7.56 -32.43 -17.34
N ALA A 30 6.28 -32.50 -17.72
CA ALA A 30 5.39 -31.34 -17.77
C ALA A 30 5.01 -30.84 -16.36
N ALA A 31 4.90 -31.73 -15.37
CA ALA A 31 4.60 -31.35 -13.98
C ALA A 31 5.77 -30.64 -13.27
N ARG A 32 7.00 -30.80 -13.70
CA ARG A 32 8.18 -30.08 -13.17
C ARG A 32 8.35 -28.68 -13.74
N ALA A 33 7.71 -28.36 -14.86
CA ALA A 33 7.81 -27.05 -15.51
C ALA A 33 6.95 -25.96 -14.84
N GLN A 34 6.11 -26.31 -13.88
CA GLN A 34 5.26 -25.38 -13.12
C GLN A 34 5.71 -25.26 -11.66
N GLN A 35 6.99 -25.04 -11.41
CA GLN A 35 7.31 -24.37 -10.13
C GLN A 35 6.74 -22.96 -10.23
N PRO A 36 5.78 -22.59 -9.36
CA PRO A 36 5.26 -21.23 -9.37
C PRO A 36 6.43 -20.29 -9.19
N ALA A 37 6.57 -19.34 -10.11
CA ALA A 37 7.58 -18.31 -10.00
C ALA A 37 7.44 -17.66 -8.61
N MET A 38 8.57 -17.47 -7.91
CA MET A 38 8.58 -16.88 -6.59
C MET A 38 7.86 -15.51 -6.62
N PRO A 39 6.83 -15.30 -5.79
CA PRO A 39 6.08 -14.04 -5.81
C PRO A 39 7.01 -12.87 -5.48
N VAL A 40 6.80 -11.76 -6.15
CA VAL A 40 7.58 -10.53 -5.97
C VAL A 40 6.74 -9.49 -5.28
N ILE A 41 7.27 -8.88 -4.23
CA ILE A 41 6.71 -7.70 -3.55
C ILE A 41 7.45 -6.47 -4.07
N GLY A 42 6.74 -5.50 -4.63
CA GLY A 42 7.27 -4.17 -4.91
C GLY A 42 7.19 -3.28 -3.68
N PHE A 43 8.28 -3.08 -2.97
CA PHE A 43 8.33 -2.20 -1.80
C PHE A 43 8.69 -0.78 -2.22
N ILE A 44 7.79 0.18 -1.98
CA ILE A 44 7.95 1.57 -2.43
C ILE A 44 7.82 2.52 -1.25
N ASN A 45 8.80 3.41 -1.10
CA ASN A 45 8.80 4.45 -0.07
C ASN A 45 9.43 5.75 -0.58
N VAL A 46 8.96 6.88 -0.05
CA VAL A 46 9.53 8.20 -0.36
C VAL A 46 10.85 8.45 0.33
N ALA A 47 11.11 7.83 1.48
CA ALA A 47 12.30 8.03 2.29
C ALA A 47 13.57 7.48 1.64
N ARG A 48 14.69 7.70 2.34
CA ARG A 48 15.97 7.03 2.06
C ARG A 48 16.05 5.70 2.78
N ALA A 49 16.63 4.69 2.14
CA ALA A 49 16.77 3.35 2.71
C ALA A 49 17.41 3.37 4.11
N LYS A 50 18.49 4.14 4.29
CA LYS A 50 19.22 4.24 5.57
C LYS A 50 18.33 4.75 6.71
N GLY A 51 17.55 5.80 6.46
CA GLY A 51 16.65 6.39 7.47
C GLY A 51 15.45 5.50 7.81
N TYR A 52 15.05 4.65 6.87
CA TYR A 52 13.89 3.76 7.02
C TYR A 52 14.26 2.36 7.56
N ALA A 53 15.54 2.05 7.78
CA ALA A 53 16.02 0.72 8.14
C ALA A 53 15.31 0.08 9.35
N PRO A 54 15.00 0.78 10.47
CA PRO A 54 14.26 0.17 11.58
C PRO A 54 12.85 -0.28 11.19
N LEU A 55 12.13 0.52 10.40
CA LEU A 55 10.77 0.20 9.94
C LEU A 55 10.78 -0.92 8.89
N LEU A 56 11.79 -0.94 8.02
CA LEU A 56 12.01 -2.04 7.09
C LEU A 56 12.26 -3.34 7.83
N SER A 57 13.09 -3.33 8.87
CA SER A 57 13.35 -4.51 9.70
C SER A 57 12.07 -5.03 10.38
N ALA A 58 11.21 -4.13 10.86
CA ALA A 58 9.91 -4.50 11.43
C ALA A 58 8.97 -5.11 10.37
N PHE A 59 8.95 -4.55 9.15
CA PHE A 59 8.19 -5.11 8.02
C PHE A 59 8.67 -6.53 7.67
N LEU A 60 9.98 -6.73 7.52
CA LEU A 60 10.57 -8.04 7.20
C LEU A 60 10.31 -9.07 8.31
N LYS A 61 10.37 -8.63 9.58
CA LYS A 61 10.02 -9.47 10.72
C LYS A 61 8.56 -9.92 10.65
N GLY A 62 7.61 -8.98 10.47
CA GLY A 62 6.19 -9.31 10.34
C GLY A 62 5.92 -10.24 9.16
N LEU A 63 6.60 -10.03 8.03
CA LEU A 63 6.49 -10.91 6.87
C LEU A 63 6.99 -12.33 7.19
N SER A 64 8.11 -12.45 7.91
CA SER A 64 8.68 -13.74 8.31
C SER A 64 7.79 -14.49 9.32
N GLU A 65 7.11 -13.78 10.22
CA GLU A 65 6.16 -14.35 11.19
C GLU A 65 4.94 -14.98 10.49
N THR A 66 4.61 -14.53 9.28
CA THR A 66 3.56 -15.12 8.42
C THR A 66 4.11 -16.20 7.47
N GLY A 67 5.38 -16.57 7.60
CA GLY A 67 6.03 -17.63 6.83
C GLY A 67 6.68 -17.18 5.52
N TYR A 68 6.67 -15.89 5.21
CA TYR A 68 7.33 -15.34 4.02
C TYR A 68 8.72 -14.80 4.36
N VAL A 69 9.74 -15.32 3.69
CA VAL A 69 11.14 -14.93 3.91
C VAL A 69 11.76 -14.49 2.60
N ASP A 70 12.26 -13.25 2.57
CA ASP A 70 12.91 -12.65 1.41
C ASP A 70 14.08 -13.53 0.90
N GLY A 71 14.13 -13.75 -0.41
CA GLY A 71 15.11 -14.61 -1.06
C GLY A 71 14.86 -16.12 -0.92
N ARG A 72 13.84 -16.57 -0.14
CA ARG A 72 13.51 -17.98 0.04
C ARG A 72 12.21 -18.40 -0.63
N ASN A 73 11.11 -17.71 -0.37
CA ASN A 73 9.79 -17.99 -0.92
C ASN A 73 9.03 -16.73 -1.34
N VAL A 74 9.64 -15.58 -1.20
CA VAL A 74 9.21 -14.29 -1.72
C VAL A 74 10.45 -13.49 -2.11
N ALA A 75 10.37 -12.68 -3.16
CA ALA A 75 11.41 -11.69 -3.48
C ALA A 75 10.87 -10.28 -3.19
N ILE A 76 11.71 -9.38 -2.70
CA ILE A 76 11.33 -8.00 -2.45
C ILE A 76 12.16 -7.08 -3.33
N GLU A 77 11.49 -6.32 -4.18
CA GLU A 77 12.09 -5.28 -5.00
C GLU A 77 11.89 -3.92 -4.35
N TYR A 78 12.96 -3.33 -3.87
CA TYR A 78 12.92 -2.04 -3.16
C TYR A 78 13.03 -0.88 -4.13
N ARG A 79 12.17 0.13 -3.94
CA ARG A 79 12.19 1.41 -4.67
C ARG A 79 12.13 2.56 -3.68
N TRP A 80 13.22 3.30 -3.58
CA TRP A 80 13.39 4.45 -2.69
C TRP A 80 13.38 5.72 -3.51
N ALA A 81 12.51 6.66 -3.18
CA ALA A 81 12.46 7.94 -3.89
C ALA A 81 13.46 8.98 -3.36
N GLU A 82 14.25 8.64 -2.32
CA GLU A 82 15.32 9.50 -1.77
C GLU A 82 14.80 10.90 -1.37
N GLU A 83 13.61 10.93 -0.72
CA GLU A 83 12.89 12.15 -0.30
C GLU A 83 12.38 13.03 -1.46
N GLN A 84 12.41 12.51 -2.69
CA GLN A 84 11.95 13.18 -3.91
C GLN A 84 10.63 12.55 -4.36
N SER A 85 9.49 13.13 -3.96
CA SER A 85 8.16 12.58 -4.26
C SER A 85 7.84 12.57 -5.76
N ASP A 86 8.44 13.43 -6.55
CA ASP A 86 8.33 13.51 -8.01
C ASP A 86 8.91 12.29 -8.73
N ARG A 87 9.79 11.52 -8.09
CA ARG A 87 10.31 10.25 -8.60
C ARG A 87 9.34 9.08 -8.49
N LEU A 88 8.36 9.18 -7.58
CA LEU A 88 7.44 8.06 -7.27
C LEU A 88 6.68 7.55 -8.49
N PRO A 89 6.12 8.38 -9.39
CA PRO A 89 5.40 7.87 -10.56
C PRO A 89 6.26 6.94 -11.44
N ALA A 90 7.52 7.28 -11.68
CA ALA A 90 8.43 6.46 -12.48
C ALA A 90 8.81 5.15 -11.76
N LEU A 91 9.07 5.21 -10.45
CA LEU A 91 9.39 4.03 -9.63
C LEU A 91 8.21 3.06 -9.55
N VAL A 92 6.99 3.57 -9.41
CA VAL A 92 5.78 2.76 -9.41
C VAL A 92 5.55 2.14 -10.79
N ALA A 93 5.72 2.90 -11.87
CA ALA A 93 5.58 2.39 -13.23
C ALA A 93 6.53 1.23 -13.52
N ASP A 94 7.79 1.29 -13.05
CA ASP A 94 8.74 0.19 -13.16
C ASP A 94 8.23 -1.07 -12.45
N VAL A 95 7.73 -0.94 -11.22
CA VAL A 95 7.18 -2.06 -10.44
C VAL A 95 5.93 -2.65 -11.10
N VAL A 96 5.04 -1.80 -11.64
CA VAL A 96 3.85 -2.24 -12.38
C VAL A 96 4.23 -2.98 -13.66
N HIS A 97 5.21 -2.48 -14.41
CA HIS A 97 5.71 -3.13 -15.64
C HIS A 97 6.31 -4.50 -15.35
N ARG A 98 6.94 -4.69 -14.20
CA ARG A 98 7.48 -5.99 -13.75
C ARG A 98 6.40 -6.97 -13.27
N GLN A 99 5.14 -6.56 -13.24
CA GLN A 99 4.01 -7.40 -12.84
C GLN A 99 4.21 -8.06 -11.47
N VAL A 100 4.64 -7.28 -10.47
CA VAL A 100 4.79 -7.78 -9.11
C VAL A 100 3.48 -8.33 -8.56
N ALA A 101 3.54 -9.30 -7.65
CA ALA A 101 2.37 -9.93 -7.06
C ALA A 101 1.59 -8.98 -6.14
N VAL A 102 2.29 -8.04 -5.47
CA VAL A 102 1.72 -7.03 -4.58
C VAL A 102 2.65 -5.82 -4.46
N ILE A 103 2.08 -4.64 -4.29
CA ILE A 103 2.81 -3.41 -3.99
C ILE A 103 2.65 -3.08 -2.51
N ALA A 104 3.75 -3.01 -1.77
CA ALA A 104 3.82 -2.46 -0.42
C ALA A 104 4.21 -0.98 -0.48
N ALA A 105 3.22 -0.11 -0.41
CA ALA A 105 3.38 1.35 -0.49
C ALA A 105 3.44 1.95 0.93
N THR A 106 4.65 2.11 1.47
CA THR A 106 4.87 2.39 2.90
C THR A 106 5.06 3.87 3.23
N SER A 107 4.44 4.73 2.44
CA SER A 107 4.30 6.17 2.70
C SER A 107 3.07 6.71 1.96
N THR A 108 2.47 7.80 2.46
CA THR A 108 1.29 8.42 1.83
C THR A 108 1.52 8.78 0.36
N PRO A 109 2.62 9.45 -0.05
CA PRO A 109 2.87 9.75 -1.45
C PRO A 109 3.03 8.48 -2.31
N ALA A 110 3.69 7.43 -1.80
CA ALA A 110 3.84 6.17 -2.51
C ALA A 110 2.49 5.46 -2.70
N ALA A 111 1.62 5.48 -1.69
CA ALA A 111 0.27 4.89 -1.78
C ALA A 111 -0.59 5.59 -2.84
N LEU A 112 -0.55 6.92 -2.89
CA LEU A 112 -1.27 7.70 -3.90
C LEU A 112 -0.74 7.43 -5.31
N ALA A 113 0.58 7.40 -5.48
CA ALA A 113 1.21 7.08 -6.76
C ALA A 113 0.88 5.66 -7.23
N ALA A 114 0.93 4.67 -6.33
CA ALA A 114 0.59 3.28 -6.63
C ALA A 114 -0.88 3.13 -7.05
N LYS A 115 -1.81 3.75 -6.32
CA LYS A 115 -3.23 3.75 -6.67
C LYS A 115 -3.52 4.36 -8.04
N ALA A 116 -2.81 5.43 -8.40
CA ALA A 116 -2.95 6.08 -9.70
C ALA A 116 -2.44 5.20 -10.85
N ALA A 117 -1.40 4.39 -10.61
CA ALA A 117 -0.70 3.62 -11.64
C ALA A 117 -1.35 2.27 -11.97
N THR A 118 -2.07 1.64 -11.04
CA THR A 118 -2.68 0.32 -11.27
C THR A 118 -4.03 0.15 -10.58
N LYS A 119 -4.91 -0.61 -11.23
CA LYS A 119 -6.22 -1.03 -10.68
C LYS A 119 -6.30 -2.54 -10.47
N THR A 120 -5.26 -3.27 -10.84
CA THR A 120 -5.26 -4.74 -10.83
C THR A 120 -4.26 -5.34 -9.85
N ILE A 121 -3.05 -4.78 -9.73
CA ILE A 121 -2.07 -5.26 -8.76
C ILE A 121 -2.53 -4.87 -7.36
N PRO A 122 -2.64 -5.80 -6.41
CA PRO A 122 -2.98 -5.49 -5.03
C PRO A 122 -1.99 -4.49 -4.42
N ILE A 123 -2.51 -3.50 -3.70
CA ILE A 123 -1.72 -2.47 -3.00
C ILE A 123 -2.01 -2.55 -1.52
N VAL A 124 -0.96 -2.75 -0.73
CA VAL A 124 -1.00 -2.65 0.74
C VAL A 124 -0.28 -1.38 1.14
N PHE A 125 -1.00 -0.44 1.73
CA PHE A 125 -0.42 0.85 2.11
C PHE A 125 -0.23 1.00 3.62
N THR A 126 0.70 1.88 4.00
CA THR A 126 0.71 2.55 5.31
C THR A 126 0.65 4.05 5.10
N THR A 127 -0.20 4.75 5.86
CA THR A 127 -0.35 6.21 5.80
C THR A 127 -0.46 6.83 7.19
N ALA A 128 -0.10 8.09 7.31
CA ALA A 128 -0.25 8.86 8.55
C ALA A 128 -1.58 9.64 8.62
N SER A 129 -2.31 9.72 7.52
CA SER A 129 -3.56 10.49 7.37
C SER A 129 -4.74 9.57 7.09
N ASP A 130 -5.96 10.08 7.20
CA ASP A 130 -7.19 9.39 6.86
C ASP A 130 -7.18 8.93 5.38
N PRO A 131 -7.17 7.62 5.10
CA PRO A 131 -7.12 7.11 3.74
C PRO A 131 -8.41 7.36 2.95
N VAL A 132 -9.53 7.66 3.60
CA VAL A 132 -10.79 8.04 2.95
C VAL A 132 -10.68 9.48 2.45
N GLN A 133 -10.22 10.41 3.29
CA GLN A 133 -9.96 11.80 2.89
C GLN A 133 -8.92 11.91 1.78
N LEU A 134 -7.89 11.06 1.80
CA LEU A 134 -6.90 10.95 0.74
C LEU A 134 -7.45 10.32 -0.55
N GLY A 135 -8.67 9.79 -0.53
CA GLY A 135 -9.24 9.06 -1.64
C GLY A 135 -8.54 7.72 -1.91
N LEU A 136 -7.78 7.18 -0.99
CA LEU A 136 -7.13 5.86 -1.15
C LEU A 136 -8.15 4.73 -1.11
N VAL A 137 -9.12 4.80 -0.22
CA VAL A 137 -10.17 3.81 -0.03
C VAL A 137 -11.55 4.48 0.05
N ALA A 138 -12.61 3.74 -0.25
CA ALA A 138 -13.98 4.24 -0.17
C ALA A 138 -14.45 4.42 1.29
N SER A 139 -14.07 3.49 2.17
CA SER A 139 -14.30 3.57 3.62
C SER A 139 -13.32 2.64 4.35
N LEU A 140 -13.14 2.82 5.66
CA LEU A 140 -12.20 2.00 6.45
C LEU A 140 -12.62 0.53 6.54
N ASN A 141 -13.93 0.26 6.63
CA ASN A 141 -14.45 -1.11 6.74
C ASN A 141 -14.74 -1.76 5.37
N ARG A 142 -14.77 -0.98 4.29
CA ARG A 142 -14.95 -1.46 2.90
C ARG A 142 -14.04 -0.66 1.97
N PRO A 143 -12.74 -0.99 1.91
CA PRO A 143 -11.77 -0.23 1.11
C PRO A 143 -12.16 -0.11 -0.36
N GLY A 144 -12.69 -1.19 -0.93
CA GLY A 144 -13.03 -1.27 -2.35
C GLY A 144 -11.81 -1.35 -3.27
N GLY A 145 -11.99 -1.93 -4.46
CA GLY A 145 -10.90 -2.05 -5.44
C GLY A 145 -9.73 -2.92 -4.97
N ASN A 146 -8.53 -2.58 -5.47
CA ASN A 146 -7.29 -3.31 -5.24
C ASN A 146 -6.41 -2.71 -4.11
N VAL A 147 -6.93 -1.80 -3.29
CA VAL A 147 -6.16 -1.03 -2.30
C VAL A 147 -6.66 -1.34 -0.89
N THR A 148 -5.75 -1.75 -0.01
CA THR A 148 -6.00 -1.95 1.42
C THR A 148 -4.78 -1.54 2.23
N GLY A 149 -4.91 -1.38 3.55
CA GLY A 149 -3.76 -1.03 4.37
C GLY A 149 -4.11 -0.59 5.77
N VAL A 150 -3.16 0.07 6.41
CA VAL A 150 -3.28 0.61 7.77
C VAL A 150 -2.97 2.10 7.80
N THR A 151 -3.61 2.81 8.72
CA THR A 151 -3.35 4.20 8.97
C THR A 151 -3.02 4.43 10.44
N GLN A 152 -2.15 5.41 10.70
CA GLN A 152 -1.79 5.85 12.06
C GLN A 152 -2.66 7.02 12.53
N LEU A 153 -3.46 7.62 11.64
CA LEU A 153 -4.33 8.78 11.90
C LEU A 153 -3.61 9.94 12.64
N ASN A 154 -2.33 10.14 12.34
CA ASN A 154 -1.50 11.11 13.04
C ASN A 154 -1.95 12.57 12.81
N THR A 155 -2.60 12.83 11.68
CA THR A 155 -3.11 14.17 11.34
C THR A 155 -4.37 14.50 12.12
N GLU A 156 -5.25 13.54 12.40
CA GLU A 156 -6.50 13.74 13.13
C GLU A 156 -6.28 14.08 14.60
N VAL A 157 -5.14 13.73 15.18
CA VAL A 157 -4.81 14.06 16.58
C VAL A 157 -4.15 15.45 16.72
N MET A 158 -3.89 16.16 15.62
CA MET A 158 -3.27 17.49 15.63
C MET A 158 -4.04 18.52 16.45
N PRO A 159 -5.38 18.66 16.33
CA PRO A 159 -6.15 19.55 17.17
C PRO A 159 -5.94 19.31 18.66
N LYS A 160 -5.94 18.04 19.09
CA LYS A 160 -5.72 17.69 20.49
C LYS A 160 -4.29 17.98 20.96
N ARG A 161 -3.29 17.76 20.10
CA ARG A 161 -1.90 18.15 20.40
C ARG A 161 -1.76 19.65 20.62
N LEU A 162 -2.39 20.48 19.80
CA LEU A 162 -2.39 21.94 19.97
C LEU A 162 -3.09 22.38 21.25
N GLU A 163 -4.21 21.72 21.60
CA GLU A 163 -4.91 21.97 22.87
C GLU A 163 -4.00 21.67 24.06
N LEU A 164 -3.39 20.48 24.10
CA LEU A 164 -2.47 20.08 25.16
C LEU A 164 -1.23 20.97 25.26
N MET A 165 -0.66 21.39 24.13
CA MET A 165 0.47 22.34 24.12
C MET A 165 0.09 23.67 24.75
N HIS A 166 -1.11 24.17 24.50
CA HIS A 166 -1.57 25.38 25.13
C HIS A 166 -1.86 25.24 26.63
N GLU A 167 -2.40 24.09 27.05
CA GLU A 167 -2.57 23.78 28.48
C GLU A 167 -1.22 23.74 29.20
N LEU A 168 -0.18 23.21 28.56
CA LEU A 168 1.17 23.15 29.12
C LEU A 168 1.87 24.53 29.17
N VAL A 169 1.61 25.37 28.18
CA VAL A 169 2.22 26.70 28.08
C VAL A 169 1.14 27.75 27.78
N PRO A 170 0.32 28.13 28.78
CA PRO A 170 -0.83 29.03 28.57
C PRO A 170 -0.44 30.43 28.09
N THR A 171 0.80 30.84 28.31
CA THR A 171 1.33 32.16 27.90
C THR A 171 1.80 32.17 26.44
N ALA A 172 1.87 31.04 25.77
CA ALA A 172 2.28 30.97 24.38
C ALA A 172 1.20 31.58 23.46
N THR A 173 1.54 32.66 22.80
CA THR A 173 0.68 33.34 21.81
C THR A 173 0.93 32.81 20.39
N VAL A 174 2.06 32.15 20.14
CA VAL A 174 2.46 31.61 18.85
C VAL A 174 3.00 30.19 19.03
N ILE A 175 2.49 29.25 18.25
CA ILE A 175 2.98 27.88 18.17
C ILE A 175 3.46 27.64 16.73
N PRO A 176 4.77 27.50 16.49
CA PRO A 176 5.26 27.25 15.15
C PRO A 176 4.91 25.82 14.69
N LEU A 177 4.51 25.68 13.42
CA LEU A 177 4.20 24.41 12.79
C LEU A 177 5.22 24.11 11.70
N LEU A 178 5.97 23.02 11.85
CA LEU A 178 6.92 22.56 10.84
C LEU A 178 6.21 21.63 9.87
N VAL A 179 6.20 21.98 8.58
CA VAL A 179 5.63 21.18 7.50
C VAL A 179 6.68 20.89 6.43
N ASN A 180 6.56 19.75 5.75
CA ASN A 180 7.41 19.42 4.62
C ASN A 180 6.81 19.99 3.32
N PRO A 181 7.43 20.98 2.65
CA PRO A 181 6.89 21.58 1.43
C PRO A 181 6.89 20.60 0.25
N ASN A 182 7.72 19.55 0.29
CA ASN A 182 7.75 18.51 -0.75
C ASN A 182 6.59 17.50 -0.65
N SER A 183 5.67 17.68 0.30
CA SER A 183 4.45 16.89 0.48
C SER A 183 3.24 17.82 0.58
N PRO A 184 2.88 18.54 -0.49
CA PRO A 184 1.88 19.61 -0.45
C PRO A 184 0.52 19.14 0.07
N ASN A 185 0.03 17.99 -0.40
CA ASN A 185 -1.25 17.44 0.04
C ASN A 185 -1.30 17.20 1.56
N LEU A 186 -0.22 16.72 2.15
CA LEU A 186 -0.14 16.52 3.60
C LEU A 186 0.03 17.84 4.35
N ALA A 187 0.83 18.77 3.81
CA ALA A 187 1.00 20.10 4.37
C ALA A 187 -0.34 20.86 4.44
N ASP A 188 -1.12 20.83 3.35
CA ASP A 188 -2.44 21.49 3.28
C ASP A 188 -3.43 20.91 4.30
N ILE A 189 -3.48 19.59 4.47
CA ILE A 189 -4.32 18.94 5.49
C ILE A 189 -3.92 19.40 6.88
N VAL A 190 -2.64 19.32 7.23
CA VAL A 190 -2.12 19.68 8.55
C VAL A 190 -2.34 21.17 8.84
N LEU A 191 -2.11 22.05 7.86
CA LEU A 191 -2.34 23.49 8.00
C LEU A 191 -3.82 23.81 8.23
N ARG A 192 -4.71 23.25 7.41
CA ARG A 192 -6.16 23.46 7.52
C ARG A 192 -6.70 22.98 8.87
N ASP A 193 -6.33 21.78 9.30
CA ASP A 193 -6.81 21.19 10.55
C ASP A 193 -6.26 21.95 11.76
N SER A 194 -5.03 22.43 11.69
CA SER A 194 -4.43 23.30 12.73
C SER A 194 -5.12 24.67 12.81
N GLN A 195 -5.46 25.27 11.68
CA GLN A 195 -6.20 26.54 11.63
C GLN A 195 -7.64 26.39 12.15
N ALA A 196 -8.32 25.28 11.79
CA ALA A 196 -9.65 24.99 12.29
C ALA A 196 -9.66 24.81 13.82
N ALA A 197 -8.64 24.13 14.37
CA ALA A 197 -8.48 23.93 15.80
C ALA A 197 -8.27 25.27 16.55
N SER A 198 -7.43 26.17 16.01
CA SER A 198 -7.19 27.50 16.61
C SER A 198 -8.42 28.40 16.53
N ALA A 199 -9.15 28.41 15.41
CA ALA A 199 -10.37 29.22 15.25
C ALA A 199 -11.52 28.72 16.18
N GLY A 200 -11.69 27.42 16.35
CA GLY A 200 -12.66 26.82 17.27
C GLY A 200 -12.39 27.21 18.73
N ARG A 201 -11.13 27.35 19.10
CA ARG A 201 -10.71 27.75 20.45
C ARG A 201 -11.01 29.23 20.76
N THR A 202 -10.69 30.12 19.83
CA THR A 202 -11.00 31.56 19.97
C THR A 202 -12.51 31.75 20.20
N LYS A 203 -13.34 30.96 19.51
CA LYS A 203 -14.80 31.00 19.69
C LYS A 203 -15.23 30.48 21.06
N ASN A 204 -14.59 29.42 21.57
CA ASN A 204 -14.89 28.84 22.88
C ASN A 204 -14.46 29.76 24.05
N GLU A 205 -13.31 30.42 23.91
CA GLU A 205 -12.83 31.39 24.91
C GLU A 205 -13.73 32.62 24.94
N ALA A 206 -14.15 33.14 23.79
CA ALA A 206 -15.11 34.25 23.72
C ALA A 206 -16.47 33.86 24.35
N THR A 207 -16.91 32.60 24.16
CA THR A 207 -18.17 32.11 24.75
C THR A 207 -18.06 31.91 26.27
N LYS A 208 -16.92 31.48 26.80
CA LYS A 208 -16.65 31.37 28.23
C LYS A 208 -16.60 32.74 28.88
N HIS A 209 -15.96 33.72 28.26
CA HIS A 209 -15.86 35.09 28.77
C HIS A 209 -17.26 35.74 28.82
N ASN A 210 -18.09 35.51 27.83
CA ASN A 210 -19.48 36.03 27.80
C ASN A 210 -20.39 35.38 28.86
N LYS A 211 -20.17 34.08 29.20
CA LYS A 211 -20.92 33.41 30.27
C LYS A 211 -20.51 33.85 31.68
N ASN A 212 -19.27 34.26 31.90
CA ASN A 212 -18.77 34.73 33.17
C ASN A 212 -18.99 36.26 33.38
N GLY A 213 -19.38 36.98 32.32
CA GLY A 213 -19.68 38.40 32.36
C GLY A 213 -21.12 38.76 32.75
N VAL A 214 -21.98 37.78 33.00
CA VAL A 214 -23.36 37.99 33.51
C VAL A 214 -23.40 37.55 34.98
N MET A 215 -22.88 38.33 35.87
CA MET A 215 -23.25 38.34 37.29
C MET A 215 -23.62 39.76 37.70
N HIS A 216 -24.85 39.98 37.69
CA HIS A 216 -25.87 40.65 38.50
C HIS A 216 -25.55 41.93 39.31
N PRO A 217 -26.53 42.80 39.36
CA PRO A 217 -26.61 43.85 40.40
C PRO A 217 -27.03 43.27 41.73
#